data_3b701235f446a77ae6f3b02667fa54b9
#
_entry.id   3b701235f446a77ae6f3b02667fa54b9
#
_cell.length_a   1.000
_cell.length_b   1.000
_cell.length_c   1.000
_cell.angle_alpha   90.00
_cell.angle_beta   90.00
_cell.angle_gamma   90.00
#
_symmetry.space_group_name_H-M   'P 1'
#
loop_
_entity.id
_entity.type
_entity.pdbx_description
1 polymer ?
#
loop_
_entity_poly.entity_id
_entity_poly.type
_entity_poly.pdbx_seq_one_letter_code
_entity_poly.pdbx_strand_id
1 'polypeptide(L)'
;MAFDGTYNVSINTPMGKQEGQLTLAQDGTELTGTMAQGGDTSPIKNGKVDGDKATWDVDVTKPMPLTLSFEGSESGTGMSGNVKLGAFGNSTFEATKA
;
A
#
# COMPACT_ATOMS: atom_id res chain seq x y z
N MET A 1 -9.99 -13.75 4.91
CA MET A 1 -10.21 -12.63 4.01
C MET A 1 -8.97 -12.44 3.15
N ALA A 2 -9.16 -11.97 1.92
CA ALA A 2 -8.09 -11.95 0.94
C ALA A 2 -6.95 -11.00 1.28
N PHE A 3 -7.27 -9.90 1.94
CA PHE A 3 -6.27 -8.85 2.19
C PHE A 3 -5.76 -8.79 3.62
N ASP A 4 -6.18 -9.70 4.50
CA ASP A 4 -5.65 -9.73 5.86
C ASP A 4 -4.21 -10.22 5.88
N GLY A 5 -3.41 -9.62 6.73
CA GLY A 5 -2.05 -10.09 6.99
C GLY A 5 -0.99 -9.02 6.81
N THR A 6 0.25 -9.45 6.94
CA THR A 6 1.41 -8.58 6.75
C THR A 6 2.02 -8.86 5.39
N TYR A 7 2.36 -7.77 4.69
CA TYR A 7 2.95 -7.85 3.36
C TYR A 7 4.26 -7.10 3.32
N ASN A 8 5.20 -7.64 2.55
CA ASN A 8 6.40 -6.90 2.17
C ASN A 8 6.09 -6.17 0.87
N VAL A 9 6.22 -4.85 0.89
CA VAL A 9 5.81 -3.98 -0.22
C VAL A 9 7.04 -3.39 -0.87
N SER A 10 7.07 -3.43 -2.19
CA SER A 10 8.08 -2.75 -3.00
C SER A 10 7.38 -1.75 -3.89
N ILE A 11 7.79 -0.50 -3.82
CA ILE A 11 7.22 0.58 -4.61
C ILE A 11 8.30 1.11 -5.53
N ASN A 12 7.99 1.20 -6.82
CA ASN A 12 8.89 1.81 -7.79
C ASN A 12 8.68 3.33 -7.76
N THR A 13 9.72 4.08 -7.42
CA THR A 13 9.64 5.53 -7.39
C THR A 13 10.72 6.14 -8.29
N PRO A 14 10.58 7.41 -8.70
CA PRO A 14 11.62 8.08 -9.47
C PRO A 14 12.95 8.15 -8.74
N MET A 15 12.95 8.02 -7.42
CA MET A 15 14.16 8.04 -6.60
C MET A 15 14.70 6.64 -6.31
N GLY A 16 14.15 5.62 -6.96
CA GLY A 16 14.55 4.24 -6.77
C GLY A 16 13.45 3.42 -6.12
N LYS A 17 13.76 2.17 -5.84
CA LYS A 17 12.81 1.24 -5.25
C LYS A 17 12.72 1.48 -3.74
N GLN A 18 11.51 1.67 -3.25
CA GLN A 18 11.24 1.81 -1.82
C GLN A 18 10.61 0.53 -1.29
N GLU A 19 11.06 0.07 -0.15
CA GLU A 19 10.54 -1.13 0.47
C GLU A 19 9.96 -0.81 1.84
N GLY A 20 8.91 -1.53 2.21
CA GLY A 20 8.27 -1.37 3.50
C GLY A 20 7.44 -2.59 3.85
N GLN A 21 6.77 -2.53 4.99
CA GLN A 21 5.84 -3.56 5.41
C GLN A 21 4.46 -2.96 5.57
N LEU A 22 3.47 -3.69 5.08
CA LEU A 22 2.07 -3.29 5.14
C LEU A 22 1.31 -4.35 5.92
N THR A 23 0.66 -3.93 6.99
CA THR A 23 -0.22 -4.82 7.75
C THR A 23 -1.66 -4.40 7.50
N LEU A 24 -2.46 -5.32 7.02
CA LEU A 24 -3.84 -5.04 6.64
C LEU A 24 -4.81 -5.91 7.45
N ALA A 25 -5.96 -5.32 7.76
CA ALA A 25 -7.09 -6.02 8.34
C ALA A 25 -8.33 -5.65 7.54
N GLN A 26 -9.02 -6.67 7.04
CA GLN A 26 -10.23 -6.47 6.24
C GLN A 26 -11.46 -6.78 7.10
N ASP A 27 -12.41 -5.86 7.08
CA ASP A 27 -13.70 -6.03 7.75
C ASP A 27 -14.80 -5.72 6.75
N GLY A 28 -15.30 -6.77 6.09
CA GLY A 28 -16.26 -6.59 5.01
C GLY A 28 -15.61 -5.88 3.83
N THR A 29 -16.10 -4.67 3.53
CA THR A 29 -15.53 -3.85 2.47
C THR A 29 -14.59 -2.76 2.99
N GLU A 30 -14.36 -2.72 4.29
CA GLU A 30 -13.44 -1.77 4.89
C GLU A 30 -12.07 -2.41 5.08
N LEU A 31 -11.05 -1.62 4.85
CA LEU A 31 -9.66 -2.05 4.99
C LEU A 31 -8.97 -1.08 5.95
N THR A 32 -8.34 -1.64 6.97
CA THR A 32 -7.55 -0.85 7.92
C THR A 32 -6.16 -1.44 8.03
N GLY A 33 -5.26 -0.72 8.62
CA GLY A 33 -3.93 -1.23 8.86
C GLY A 33 -2.90 -0.13 8.96
N THR A 34 -1.64 -0.54 8.85
CA THR A 34 -0.51 0.37 8.95
C THR A 34 0.53 0.01 7.92
N MET A 35 1.31 1.02 7.52
CA MET A 35 2.46 0.82 6.65
C MET A 35 3.70 1.31 7.37
N ALA A 36 4.69 0.44 7.49
CA ALA A 36 5.97 0.76 8.10
C ALA A 36 7.01 0.92 7.00
N GLN A 37 7.71 2.04 7.02
CA GLN A 37 8.72 2.35 6.02
C GLN A 37 9.80 3.22 6.65
N GLY A 38 11.05 2.81 6.51
CA GLY A 38 12.17 3.59 6.97
C GLY A 38 12.17 3.91 8.47
N GLY A 39 11.59 3.03 9.29
CA GLY A 39 11.49 3.25 10.72
C GLY A 39 10.24 4.01 11.16
N ASP A 40 9.47 4.53 10.22
CA ASP A 40 8.21 5.21 10.50
C ASP A 40 7.03 4.30 10.21
N THR A 41 5.98 4.42 11.00
CA THR A 41 4.74 3.68 10.78
C THR A 41 3.60 4.67 10.63
N SER A 42 2.83 4.51 9.57
CA SER A 42 1.68 5.38 9.28
C SER A 42 0.42 4.54 9.09
N PRO A 43 -0.73 4.98 9.62
CA PRO A 43 -1.98 4.27 9.36
C PRO A 43 -2.42 4.48 7.92
N ILE A 44 -3.06 3.48 7.35
CA ILE A 44 -3.71 3.66 6.05
C ILE A 44 -5.04 4.38 6.26
N LYS A 45 -5.47 5.08 5.24
CA LYS A 45 -6.72 5.85 5.25
C LYS A 45 -7.58 5.47 4.06
N ASN A 46 -8.88 5.62 4.21
CA ASN A 46 -9.84 5.39 3.13
C ASN A 46 -9.70 4.01 2.50
N GLY A 47 -9.36 3.02 3.31
CA GLY A 47 -9.19 1.66 2.83
C GLY A 47 -10.51 1.02 2.47
N LYS A 48 -10.59 0.46 1.27
CA LYS A 48 -11.79 -0.21 0.78
C LYS A 48 -11.41 -1.43 -0.04
N VAL A 49 -12.30 -2.42 -0.01
CA VAL A 49 -12.15 -3.64 -0.79
C VAL A 49 -13.38 -3.78 -1.68
N ASP A 50 -13.14 -4.03 -2.95
CA ASP A 50 -14.20 -4.27 -3.93
C ASP A 50 -13.81 -5.52 -4.74
N GLY A 51 -14.38 -6.65 -4.35
CA GLY A 51 -14.02 -7.92 -4.96
C GLY A 51 -12.59 -8.31 -4.63
N ASP A 52 -11.76 -8.44 -5.64
CA ASP A 52 -10.34 -8.76 -5.49
C ASP A 52 -9.43 -7.52 -5.58
N LYS A 53 -10.04 -6.33 -5.55
CA LYS A 53 -9.30 -5.07 -5.56
C LYS A 53 -9.37 -4.39 -4.20
N ALA A 54 -8.28 -3.75 -3.83
CA ALA A 54 -8.19 -2.95 -2.61
C ALA A 54 -7.61 -1.59 -2.95
N THR A 55 -8.14 -0.55 -2.30
CA THR A 55 -7.63 0.80 -2.44
C THR A 55 -7.43 1.39 -1.05
N TRP A 56 -6.37 2.15 -0.90
CA TRP A 56 -6.10 2.86 0.36
C TRP A 56 -5.12 3.99 0.10
N ASP A 57 -5.07 4.91 1.07
CA ASP A 57 -4.15 6.04 1.04
C ASP A 57 -3.21 5.95 2.24
N VAL A 58 -1.98 6.39 2.04
CA VAL A 58 -0.98 6.49 3.10
C VAL A 58 -0.33 7.85 3.03
N ASP A 59 -0.29 8.56 4.16
CA ASP A 59 0.45 9.81 4.25
C ASP A 59 1.88 9.50 4.67
N VAL A 60 2.84 9.94 3.88
CA VAL A 60 4.25 9.78 4.21
C VAL A 60 4.87 11.16 4.40
N THR A 61 5.92 11.21 5.23
CA THR A 61 6.59 12.46 5.54
C THR A 61 8.01 12.54 4.99
N LYS A 62 8.54 11.42 4.57
CA LYS A 62 9.92 11.34 4.04
C LYS A 62 9.91 10.70 2.66
N PRO A 63 10.73 11.18 1.74
CA PRO A 63 11.68 12.29 1.85
C PRO A 63 10.97 13.65 1.93
N MET A 64 9.70 13.71 1.57
CA MET A 64 8.88 14.91 1.67
C MET A 64 7.43 14.50 1.96
N PRO A 65 6.61 15.39 2.53
CA PRO A 65 5.21 15.06 2.78
C PRO A 65 4.46 14.82 1.48
N LEU A 66 3.85 13.65 1.37
CA LEU A 66 2.94 13.39 0.26
C LEU A 66 1.99 12.25 0.62
N THR A 67 0.90 12.18 -0.11
CA THR A 67 -0.08 11.12 0.05
C THR A 67 0.08 10.10 -1.07
N LEU A 68 0.26 8.85 -0.69
CA LEU A 68 0.33 7.74 -1.63
C LEU A 68 -1.06 7.11 -1.71
N SER A 69 -1.61 7.02 -2.91
CA SER A 69 -2.88 6.35 -3.13
C SER A 69 -2.61 5.03 -3.85
N PHE A 70 -2.95 3.94 -3.19
CA PHE A 70 -2.68 2.59 -3.70
C PHE A 70 -3.96 1.99 -4.26
N GLU A 71 -3.82 1.31 -5.39
CA GLU A 71 -4.87 0.49 -5.96
C GLU A 71 -4.24 -0.84 -6.35
N GLY A 72 -4.57 -1.89 -5.61
CA GLY A 72 -3.98 -3.19 -5.81
C GLY A 72 -5.02 -4.26 -6.07
N SER A 73 -4.61 -5.31 -6.78
CA SER A 73 -5.42 -6.48 -7.02
C SER A 73 -4.71 -7.70 -6.46
N GLU A 74 -5.47 -8.63 -5.91
CA GLU A 74 -4.91 -9.87 -5.40
C GLU A 74 -4.30 -10.67 -6.54
N SER A 75 -3.11 -11.20 -6.30
CA SER A 75 -2.39 -11.99 -7.30
C SER A 75 -1.55 -13.05 -6.60
N GLY A 76 -2.01 -14.30 -6.62
CA GLY A 76 -1.26 -15.39 -6.01
C GLY A 76 -1.05 -15.19 -4.51
N THR A 77 0.20 -15.05 -4.10
CA THR A 77 0.57 -14.92 -2.69
C THR A 77 0.61 -13.46 -2.21
N GLY A 78 0.17 -12.54 -3.04
CA GLY A 78 0.22 -11.13 -2.66
C GLY A 78 -0.71 -10.29 -3.50
N MET A 79 -0.29 -9.08 -3.77
CA MET A 79 -1.04 -8.17 -4.63
C MET A 79 -0.08 -7.29 -5.39
N SER A 80 -0.58 -6.69 -6.46
CA SER A 80 0.18 -5.73 -7.25
C SER A 80 -0.78 -4.73 -7.84
N GLY A 81 -0.27 -3.59 -8.26
CA GLY A 81 -1.11 -2.58 -8.87
C GLY A 81 -0.39 -1.28 -9.02
N ASN A 82 -1.17 -0.20 -8.96
CA ASN A 82 -0.68 1.14 -9.17
C ASN A 82 -0.65 1.92 -7.87
N VAL A 83 0.29 2.85 -7.79
CA VAL A 83 0.36 3.80 -6.70
C VAL A 83 0.50 5.19 -7.27
N LYS A 84 -0.29 6.10 -6.75
CA LYS A 84 -0.22 7.51 -7.13
C LYS A 84 0.69 8.22 -6.13
N LEU A 85 1.71 8.88 -6.65
CA LEU A 85 2.75 9.50 -5.84
C LEU A 85 2.56 11.01 -5.72
N GLY A 86 1.33 11.45 -5.60
CA GLY A 86 1.03 12.88 -5.52
C GLY A 86 1.49 13.62 -6.77
N ALA A 87 2.30 14.65 -6.58
CA ALA A 87 2.81 15.45 -7.69
C ALA A 87 3.81 14.72 -8.58
N PHE A 88 4.32 13.57 -8.14
CA PHE A 88 5.30 12.81 -8.91
C PHE A 88 4.67 11.85 -9.93
N GLY A 89 3.35 11.84 -10.04
CA GLY A 89 2.65 11.00 -10.99
C GLY A 89 2.35 9.61 -10.46
N ASN A 90 2.22 8.65 -11.37
CA ASN A 90 1.85 7.28 -11.03
C ASN A 90 3.04 6.36 -11.15
N SER A 91 3.02 5.32 -10.34
CA SER A 91 4.00 4.25 -10.42
C SER A 91 3.32 2.92 -10.13
N THR A 92 4.11 1.87 -9.96
CA THR A 92 3.59 0.55 -9.65
C THR A 92 4.17 0.06 -8.33
N PHE A 93 3.46 -0.87 -7.70
CA PHE A 93 3.94 -1.52 -6.50
C PHE A 93 3.65 -3.01 -6.54
N GLU A 94 4.37 -3.75 -5.73
CA GLU A 94 4.14 -5.16 -5.51
C GLU A 94 4.19 -5.43 -4.02
N ALA A 95 3.29 -6.29 -3.56
CA ALA A 95 3.25 -6.70 -2.17
C ALA A 95 3.15 -8.22 -2.11
N THR A 96 3.99 -8.83 -1.29
CA THR A 96 3.96 -10.27 -1.08
C THR A 96 3.75 -10.54 0.40
N LYS A 97 3.01 -11.59 0.72
CA LYS A 97 2.80 -11.95 2.12
C LYS A 97 4.10 -12.31 2.80
N ALA A 98 4.29 -11.72 3.95
CA ALA A 98 5.47 -11.99 4.76
C ALA A 98 5.39 -13.35 5.45
#